data_c9ece917826b187ed5c46b22d57dcc2e
#
_entry.id   c9ece917826b187ed5c46b22d57dcc2e
#
_cell.length_a   1.000
_cell.length_b   1.000
_cell.length_c   1.000
_cell.angle_alpha   90.00
_cell.angle_beta   90.00
_cell.angle_gamma   90.00
#
_symmetry.space_group_name_H-M   'P 1'
#
loop_
_entity.id
_entity.type
_entity.pdbx_description
1 polymer ?
#
loop_
_entity_poly.entity_id
_entity_poly.type
_entity_poly.pdbx_seq_one_letter_code
_entity_poly.pdbx_strand_id
1 'polypeptide(L)'
;MKSFFKELFEYNHTVNQKVIAAIVDHPGKVSEKCLNLQSHIINAHKIWNARIIPVENIYERWQLHSIKNLAELDNENFHTSMRILEQYDIIAIVKYSNSKGQVFDNSVRDILFQVINHSTYHRAQIATEFRLSGVEPLLTDYIFYKW
;
A
#
# COMPACT_ATOMS: atom_id res chain seq x y z
N MET A 1 -2.66 1.74 -20.89
CA MET A 1 -1.83 1.92 -19.67
C MET A 1 -2.68 2.09 -18.42
N LYS A 2 -3.74 2.92 -18.40
CA LYS A 2 -4.64 3.03 -17.22
C LYS A 2 -5.26 1.69 -16.82
N SER A 3 -5.67 0.85 -17.77
CA SER A 3 -6.21 -0.49 -17.50
C SER A 3 -5.20 -1.41 -16.81
N PHE A 4 -3.94 -1.33 -17.17
CA PHE A 4 -2.87 -2.08 -16.51
C PHE A 4 -2.67 -1.62 -15.07
N PHE A 5 -2.64 -0.31 -14.81
CA PHE A 5 -2.57 0.19 -13.45
C PHE A 5 -3.79 -0.18 -12.60
N LYS A 6 -5.00 -0.17 -13.20
CA LYS A 6 -6.20 -0.64 -12.53
C LYS A 6 -6.02 -2.09 -12.05
N GLU A 7 -5.57 -2.97 -12.93
CA GLU A 7 -5.29 -4.37 -12.58
C GLU A 7 -4.23 -4.49 -11.49
N LEU A 8 -3.15 -3.69 -11.54
CA LEU A 8 -2.12 -3.69 -10.51
C LEU A 8 -2.66 -3.24 -9.14
N PHE A 9 -3.57 -2.27 -9.09
CA PHE A 9 -4.20 -1.86 -7.83
C PHE A 9 -5.21 -2.88 -7.33
N GLU A 10 -5.96 -3.54 -8.20
CA GLU A 10 -6.83 -4.67 -7.83
C GLU A 10 -6.02 -5.83 -7.23
N TYR A 11 -4.89 -6.18 -7.85
CA TYR A 11 -3.93 -7.13 -7.30
C TYR A 11 -3.42 -6.68 -5.94
N ASN A 12 -2.89 -5.46 -5.83
CA ASN A 12 -2.30 -4.94 -4.61
C ASN A 12 -3.31 -4.95 -3.44
N HIS A 13 -4.53 -4.48 -3.70
CA HIS A 13 -5.62 -4.50 -2.74
C HIS A 13 -5.98 -5.92 -2.31
N THR A 14 -6.18 -6.84 -3.27
CA THR A 14 -6.51 -8.24 -2.99
C THR A 14 -5.47 -8.90 -2.09
N VAL A 15 -4.18 -8.75 -2.38
CA VAL A 15 -3.14 -9.39 -1.57
C VAL A 15 -2.94 -8.69 -0.22
N ASN A 16 -3.09 -7.37 -0.14
CA ASN A 16 -3.08 -6.64 1.13
C ASN A 16 -4.21 -7.12 2.05
N GLN A 17 -5.43 -7.26 1.53
CA GLN A 17 -6.57 -7.78 2.30
C GLN A 17 -6.33 -9.20 2.82
N LYS A 18 -5.71 -10.07 2.00
CA LYS A 18 -5.32 -11.43 2.44
C LYS A 18 -4.27 -11.41 3.55
N VAL A 19 -3.26 -10.54 3.45
CA VAL A 19 -2.24 -10.38 4.50
C VAL A 19 -2.86 -9.85 5.79
N ILE A 20 -3.73 -8.84 5.70
CA ILE A 20 -4.46 -8.30 6.86
C ILE A 20 -5.31 -9.38 7.52
N ALA A 21 -6.05 -10.18 6.74
CA ALA A 21 -6.84 -11.29 7.27
C ALA A 21 -5.96 -12.32 8.00
N ALA A 22 -4.80 -12.67 7.45
CA ALA A 22 -3.85 -13.57 8.10
C ALA A 22 -3.32 -12.99 9.42
N ILE A 23 -3.07 -11.68 9.49
CA ILE A 23 -2.69 -11.01 10.74
C ILE A 23 -3.81 -11.11 11.78
N VAL A 24 -5.05 -10.87 11.38
CA VAL A 24 -6.25 -10.94 12.24
C VAL A 24 -6.49 -12.36 12.75
N ASP A 25 -6.29 -13.37 11.89
CA ASP A 25 -6.56 -14.78 12.20
C ASP A 25 -5.51 -15.45 13.10
N HIS A 26 -4.36 -14.78 13.34
CA HIS A 26 -3.29 -15.30 14.19
C HIS A 26 -2.97 -14.36 15.37
N PRO A 27 -3.95 -14.07 16.24
CA PRO A 27 -3.74 -13.19 17.38
C PRO A 27 -2.69 -13.79 18.33
N GLY A 28 -1.75 -12.95 18.78
CA GLY A 28 -0.69 -13.36 19.70
C GLY A 28 0.46 -14.16 19.07
N LYS A 29 0.38 -14.56 17.79
CA LYS A 29 1.48 -15.19 17.04
C LYS A 29 2.24 -14.20 16.17
N VAL A 30 1.51 -13.29 15.50
CA VAL A 30 2.09 -12.32 14.60
C VAL A 30 2.85 -11.26 15.41
N SER A 31 4.09 -10.98 14.99
CA SER A 31 4.93 -9.99 15.66
C SER A 31 4.37 -8.57 15.51
N GLU A 32 4.69 -7.69 16.47
CA GLU A 32 4.40 -6.25 16.36
C GLU A 32 4.99 -5.64 15.09
N LYS A 33 6.12 -6.16 14.63
CA LYS A 33 6.76 -5.73 13.38
C LYS A 33 5.88 -5.97 12.16
N CYS A 34 5.08 -7.04 12.12
CA CYS A 34 4.09 -7.23 11.05
C CYS A 34 3.04 -6.12 11.03
N LEU A 35 2.52 -5.73 12.20
CA LEU A 35 1.56 -4.63 12.33
C LEU A 35 2.18 -3.30 11.90
N ASN A 36 3.42 -3.04 12.29
CA ASN A 36 4.16 -1.84 11.89
C ASN A 36 4.37 -1.80 10.38
N LEU A 37 4.75 -2.91 9.75
CA LEU A 37 4.95 -3.01 8.31
C LEU A 37 3.62 -2.85 7.54
N GLN A 38 2.55 -3.50 7.99
CA GLN A 38 1.24 -3.38 7.35
C GLN A 38 0.67 -1.96 7.49
N SER A 39 0.82 -1.35 8.66
CA SER A 39 0.46 0.06 8.87
C SER A 39 1.28 0.99 7.97
N HIS A 40 2.56 0.71 7.80
CA HIS A 40 3.45 1.47 6.92
C HIS A 40 3.06 1.36 5.44
N ILE A 41 2.66 0.20 4.97
CA ILE A 41 2.11 0.02 3.61
C ILE A 41 0.90 0.94 3.41
N ILE A 42 -0.03 0.95 4.35
CA ILE A 42 -1.24 1.79 4.31
C ILE A 42 -0.87 3.28 4.34
N ASN A 43 0.01 3.68 5.25
CA ASN A 43 0.43 5.07 5.39
C ASN A 43 1.13 5.59 4.14
N ALA A 44 2.05 4.82 3.59
CA ALA A 44 2.76 5.17 2.37
C ALA A 44 1.80 5.30 1.18
N HIS A 45 0.85 4.39 1.03
CA HIS A 45 -0.16 4.44 -0.01
C HIS A 45 -0.96 5.75 0.08
N LYS A 46 -1.46 6.09 1.27
CA LYS A 46 -2.20 7.35 1.49
C LYS A 46 -1.32 8.58 1.22
N ILE A 47 -0.08 8.59 1.70
CA ILE A 47 0.86 9.70 1.48
C ILE A 47 1.12 9.92 -0.01
N TRP A 48 1.33 8.85 -0.79
CA TRP A 48 1.57 8.96 -2.22
C TRP A 48 0.32 9.39 -2.99
N ASN A 49 -0.86 8.87 -2.66
CA ASN A 49 -2.12 9.33 -3.23
C ASN A 49 -2.37 10.82 -2.94
N ALA A 50 -2.03 11.29 -1.74
CA ALA A 50 -2.18 12.68 -1.34
C ALA A 50 -1.27 13.66 -2.08
N ARG A 51 -0.21 13.17 -2.74
CA ARG A 51 0.60 14.00 -3.67
C ARG A 51 -0.21 14.39 -4.90
N ILE A 52 -1.17 13.57 -5.30
CA ILE A 52 -1.99 13.77 -6.51
C ILE A 52 -3.33 14.41 -6.12
N ILE A 53 -4.01 13.86 -5.11
CA ILE A 53 -5.25 14.43 -4.55
C ILE A 53 -4.97 14.86 -3.11
N PRO A 54 -4.70 16.13 -2.84
CA PRO A 54 -4.41 16.61 -1.50
C PRO A 54 -5.55 16.31 -0.52
N VAL A 55 -5.18 15.87 0.69
CA VAL A 55 -6.10 15.61 1.81
C VAL A 55 -5.58 16.28 3.08
N GLU A 56 -6.48 16.67 3.99
CA GLU A 56 -6.11 17.38 5.20
C GLU A 56 -5.39 16.49 6.22
N ASN A 57 -5.83 15.24 6.37
CA ASN A 57 -5.31 14.30 7.37
C ASN A 57 -4.41 13.27 6.71
N ILE A 58 -3.10 13.51 6.72
CA ILE A 58 -2.09 12.55 6.28
C ILE A 58 -1.49 11.89 7.53
N TYR A 59 -1.34 10.56 7.48
CA TYR A 59 -0.68 9.81 8.55
C TYR A 59 0.83 10.08 8.54
N GLU A 60 1.43 9.94 9.72
CA GLU A 60 2.88 9.83 9.79
C GLU A 60 3.33 8.50 9.13
N ARG A 61 4.54 8.50 8.58
CA ARG A 61 5.05 7.37 7.80
C ARG A 61 4.97 6.02 8.53
N TRP A 62 5.24 6.01 9.82
CA TRP A 62 5.25 4.83 10.68
C TRP A 62 4.16 4.86 11.76
N GLN A 63 3.10 5.62 11.55
CA GLN A 63 1.95 5.61 12.44
C GLN A 63 1.34 4.22 12.51
N LEU A 64 1.21 3.70 13.74
CA LEU A 64 0.57 2.41 13.97
C LEU A 64 -0.95 2.57 13.93
N HIS A 65 -1.62 1.67 13.24
CA HIS A 65 -3.08 1.57 13.20
C HIS A 65 -3.57 0.39 14.02
N SER A 66 -4.78 0.51 14.56
CA SER A 66 -5.48 -0.62 15.17
C SER A 66 -5.70 -1.71 14.12
N ILE A 67 -5.48 -2.96 14.50
CA ILE A 67 -5.70 -4.14 13.65
C ILE A 67 -7.12 -4.16 13.05
N LYS A 68 -8.12 -3.65 13.79
CA LYS A 68 -9.52 -3.58 13.36
C LYS A 68 -9.76 -2.63 12.18
N ASN A 69 -8.87 -1.65 11.99
CA ASN A 69 -9.03 -0.61 10.99
C ASN A 69 -8.23 -0.89 9.71
N LEU A 70 -7.29 -1.83 9.73
CA LEU A 70 -6.35 -2.04 8.61
C LEU A 70 -7.06 -2.34 7.28
N ALA A 71 -8.09 -3.20 7.30
CA ALA A 71 -8.83 -3.58 6.10
C ALA A 71 -9.57 -2.40 5.48
N GLU A 72 -10.23 -1.58 6.30
CA GLU A 72 -10.97 -0.40 5.82
C GLU A 72 -10.02 0.68 5.29
N LEU A 73 -8.91 0.93 5.98
CA LEU A 73 -7.91 1.92 5.54
C LEU A 73 -7.26 1.53 4.21
N ASP A 74 -6.98 0.25 3.99
CA ASP A 74 -6.51 -0.25 2.70
C ASP A 74 -7.56 -0.08 1.60
N ASN A 75 -8.84 -0.35 1.92
CA ASN A 75 -9.96 -0.16 1.01
C ASN A 75 -10.14 1.31 0.60
N GLU A 76 -10.06 2.25 1.53
CA GLU A 76 -10.11 3.70 1.25
C GLU A 76 -8.99 4.13 0.29
N ASN A 77 -7.77 3.64 0.52
CA ASN A 77 -6.61 3.91 -0.34
C ASN A 77 -6.81 3.35 -1.75
N PHE A 78 -7.34 2.13 -1.87
CA PHE A 78 -7.67 1.52 -3.15
C PHE A 78 -8.66 2.38 -3.94
N HIS A 79 -9.76 2.77 -3.32
CA HIS A 79 -10.76 3.63 -3.98
C HIS A 79 -10.20 4.99 -4.38
N THR A 80 -9.31 5.56 -3.58
CA THR A 80 -8.62 6.81 -3.94
C THR A 80 -7.75 6.63 -5.17
N SER A 81 -7.00 5.53 -5.26
CA SER A 81 -6.19 5.21 -6.45
C SER A 81 -7.05 5.00 -7.70
N MET A 82 -8.23 4.36 -7.56
CA MET A 82 -9.17 4.21 -8.66
C MET A 82 -9.67 5.58 -9.16
N ARG A 83 -10.02 6.50 -8.27
CA ARG A 83 -10.40 7.88 -8.65
C ARG A 83 -9.26 8.61 -9.33
N ILE A 84 -8.02 8.44 -8.89
CA ILE A 84 -6.85 9.03 -9.55
C ILE A 84 -6.76 8.52 -10.99
N LEU A 85 -6.88 7.23 -11.22
CA LEU A 85 -6.85 6.64 -12.56
C LEU A 85 -7.98 7.13 -13.48
N GLU A 86 -9.14 7.42 -12.92
CA GLU A 86 -10.27 7.97 -13.67
C GLU A 86 -10.08 9.46 -14.03
N GLN A 87 -9.65 10.27 -13.06
CA GLN A 87 -9.71 11.72 -13.13
C GLN A 87 -8.44 12.39 -13.66
N TYR A 88 -7.27 11.73 -13.52
CA TYR A 88 -5.99 12.33 -13.85
C TYR A 88 -5.35 11.69 -15.08
N ASP A 89 -4.59 12.50 -15.81
CA ASP A 89 -3.71 11.97 -16.84
C ASP A 89 -2.47 11.38 -16.18
N ILE A 90 -2.17 10.12 -16.51
CA ILE A 90 -1.04 9.39 -15.91
C ILE A 90 0.34 9.94 -16.27
N ILE A 91 0.44 10.74 -17.34
CA ILE A 91 1.67 11.42 -17.74
C ILE A 91 1.78 12.83 -17.15
N ALA A 92 0.72 13.34 -16.49
CA ALA A 92 0.77 14.64 -15.84
C ALA A 92 1.85 14.68 -14.76
N ILE A 93 2.56 15.80 -14.68
CA ILE A 93 3.64 16.00 -13.70
C ILE A 93 3.06 16.53 -12.40
N VAL A 94 3.41 15.89 -11.31
CA VAL A 94 3.08 16.29 -9.95
C VAL A 94 4.35 16.80 -9.27
N LYS A 95 4.27 18.04 -8.78
CA LYS A 95 5.34 18.65 -7.99
C LYS A 95 5.05 18.47 -6.51
N TYR A 96 6.02 17.94 -5.77
CA TYR A 96 5.89 17.74 -4.32
C TYR A 96 7.23 17.90 -3.61
N SER A 97 7.19 18.05 -2.29
CA SER A 97 8.40 18.08 -1.46
C SER A 97 8.43 16.90 -0.48
N ASN A 98 9.64 16.46 -0.15
CA ASN A 98 9.84 15.50 0.94
C ASN A 98 9.89 16.21 2.30
N SER A 99 10.07 15.43 3.39
CA SER A 99 10.17 15.94 4.76
C SER A 99 11.40 16.84 5.01
N LYS A 100 12.36 16.84 4.08
CA LYS A 100 13.56 17.70 4.12
C LYS A 100 13.40 18.97 3.30
N GLY A 101 12.22 19.22 2.73
CA GLY A 101 11.93 20.37 1.87
C GLY A 101 12.52 20.28 0.45
N GLN A 102 13.08 19.15 0.06
CA GLN A 102 13.56 18.93 -1.31
C GLN A 102 12.36 18.75 -2.24
N VAL A 103 12.38 19.46 -3.38
CA VAL A 103 11.30 19.45 -4.37
C VAL A 103 11.62 18.42 -5.45
N PHE A 104 10.58 17.68 -5.85
CA PHE A 104 10.63 16.65 -6.90
C PHE A 104 9.48 16.81 -7.87
N ASP A 105 9.72 16.43 -9.11
CA ASP A 105 8.75 16.37 -10.18
C ASP A 105 8.68 14.91 -10.68
N ASN A 106 7.52 14.28 -10.52
CA ASN A 106 7.28 12.92 -11.02
C ASN A 106 5.94 12.84 -11.73
N SER A 107 5.82 11.95 -12.69
CA SER A 107 4.53 11.70 -13.32
C SER A 107 3.57 11.00 -12.34
N VAL A 108 2.26 11.18 -12.57
CA VAL A 108 1.23 10.40 -11.87
C VAL A 108 1.54 8.91 -11.97
N ARG A 109 1.95 8.43 -13.15
CA ARG A 109 2.36 7.04 -13.39
C ARG A 109 3.47 6.60 -12.43
N ASP A 110 4.51 7.39 -12.25
CA ASP A 110 5.65 7.03 -11.41
C ASP A 110 5.24 6.95 -9.93
N ILE A 111 4.37 7.87 -9.50
CA ILE A 111 3.80 7.86 -8.15
C ILE A 111 2.94 6.62 -7.93
N LEU A 112 2.06 6.28 -8.87
CA LEU A 112 1.21 5.08 -8.77
C LEU A 112 2.05 3.79 -8.77
N PHE A 113 3.09 3.72 -9.59
CA PHE A 113 3.99 2.58 -9.59
C PHE A 113 4.77 2.47 -8.27
N GLN A 114 5.20 3.59 -7.69
CA GLN A 114 5.83 3.60 -6.38
C GLN A 114 4.94 2.94 -5.31
N VAL A 115 3.64 3.19 -5.31
CA VAL A 115 2.71 2.56 -4.36
C VAL A 115 2.74 1.03 -4.47
N ILE A 116 2.64 0.51 -5.70
CA ILE A 116 2.63 -0.93 -5.97
C ILE A 116 3.97 -1.57 -5.56
N ASN A 117 5.07 -0.99 -6.03
CA ASN A 117 6.41 -1.51 -5.79
C ASN A 117 6.79 -1.47 -4.30
N HIS A 118 6.45 -0.40 -3.60
CA HIS A 118 6.67 -0.23 -2.17
C HIS A 118 5.88 -1.26 -1.34
N SER A 119 4.61 -1.49 -1.69
CA SER A 119 3.78 -2.49 -1.03
C SER A 119 4.36 -3.89 -1.20
N THR A 120 4.82 -4.24 -2.40
CA THR A 120 5.45 -5.54 -2.68
C THR A 120 6.71 -5.74 -1.85
N TYR A 121 7.56 -4.71 -1.74
CA TYR A 121 8.78 -4.74 -0.93
C TYR A 121 8.48 -5.05 0.55
N HIS A 122 7.50 -4.39 1.13
CA HIS A 122 7.16 -4.60 2.55
C HIS A 122 6.36 -5.87 2.79
N ARG A 123 5.55 -6.34 1.84
CA ARG A 123 4.91 -7.67 1.95
C ARG A 123 5.93 -8.80 2.01
N ALA A 124 7.05 -8.69 1.29
CA ALA A 124 8.13 -9.67 1.41
C ALA A 124 8.74 -9.70 2.82
N GLN A 125 8.87 -8.54 3.47
CA GLN A 125 9.32 -8.46 4.86
C GLN A 125 8.28 -9.08 5.83
N ILE A 126 6.99 -8.83 5.61
CA ILE A 126 5.91 -9.46 6.40
C ILE A 126 5.95 -10.99 6.24
N ALA A 127 6.18 -11.50 5.03
CA ALA A 127 6.31 -12.94 4.80
C ALA A 127 7.47 -13.55 5.61
N THR A 128 8.60 -12.84 5.74
CA THR A 128 9.71 -13.25 6.59
C THR A 128 9.31 -13.28 8.07
N GLU A 129 8.62 -12.25 8.56
CA GLU A 129 8.14 -12.21 9.94
C GLU A 129 7.11 -13.31 10.23
N PHE A 130 6.24 -13.65 9.28
CA PHE A 130 5.32 -14.77 9.40
C PHE A 130 6.08 -16.10 9.61
N ARG A 131 7.11 -16.38 8.80
CA ARG A 131 7.93 -17.59 8.95
C ARG A 131 8.58 -17.64 10.34
N LEU A 132 9.15 -16.53 10.80
CA LEU A 132 9.76 -16.44 12.14
C LEU A 132 8.76 -16.66 13.27
N SER A 133 7.50 -16.33 13.04
CA SER A 133 6.39 -16.51 14.01
C SER A 133 5.69 -17.87 13.89
N GLY A 134 6.11 -18.74 12.97
CA GLY A 134 5.46 -20.04 12.73
C GLY A 134 4.11 -19.92 12.01
N VAL A 135 3.86 -18.80 11.32
CA VAL A 135 2.69 -18.59 10.47
C VAL A 135 3.10 -18.81 9.02
N GLU A 136 2.34 -19.63 8.29
CA GLU A 136 2.61 -19.88 6.87
C GLU A 136 2.44 -18.58 6.06
N PRO A 137 3.46 -18.12 5.35
CA PRO A 137 3.36 -16.91 4.53
C PRO A 137 2.48 -17.14 3.31
N LEU A 138 1.74 -16.11 2.93
CA LEU A 138 0.91 -16.13 1.73
C LEU A 138 1.76 -15.99 0.47
N LEU A 139 1.34 -16.64 -0.61
CA LEU A 139 1.88 -16.41 -1.95
C LEU A 139 1.28 -15.12 -2.51
N THR A 140 2.07 -14.07 -2.56
CA THR A 140 1.62 -12.73 -2.95
C THR A 140 2.22 -12.25 -4.28
N ASP A 141 2.88 -13.13 -5.04
CA ASP A 141 3.40 -12.79 -6.35
C ASP A 141 2.28 -12.43 -7.33
N TYR A 142 2.52 -11.45 -8.15
CA TYR A 142 1.55 -10.97 -9.13
C TYR A 142 1.05 -12.07 -10.08
N ILE A 143 1.92 -12.98 -10.49
CA ILE A 143 1.53 -14.03 -11.43
C ILE A 143 0.47 -14.98 -10.84
N PHE A 144 0.50 -15.24 -9.53
CA PHE A 144 -0.51 -16.08 -8.88
C PHE A 144 -1.88 -15.40 -8.80
N TYR A 145 -1.92 -14.09 -8.84
CA TYR A 145 -3.16 -13.35 -8.97
C TYR A 145 -3.81 -13.53 -10.35
N LYS A 146 -3.01 -13.83 -11.38
CA LYS A 146 -3.49 -14.04 -12.76
C LYS A 146 -4.05 -15.45 -13.01
N TRP A 147 -3.83 -16.38 -12.12
CA TRP A 147 -4.34 -17.75 -12.21
C TRP A 147 -5.71 -17.84 -11.52
#